data_26b577f6e4e8d71d35e21314a5905745
#
_entry.id   26b577f6e4e8d71d35e21314a5905745
#
_cell.length_a   1.000
_cell.length_b   1.000
_cell.length_c   1.000
_cell.angle_alpha   90.00
_cell.angle_beta   90.00
_cell.angle_gamma   90.00
#
_symmetry.space_group_name_H-M   'P 1'
#
loop_
_entity.id
_entity.type
_entity.pdbx_description
1 polymer ?
#
loop_
_entity_poly.entity_id
_entity_poly.type
_entity_poly.pdbx_seq_one_letter_code
_entity_poly.pdbx_strand_id
1 'polypeptide(L)'
;MEPARRTAALRPERGPKNHLAPLDHPSGSKTPRSVLIKVAEFCGGRPDLSPELNFILTVVCVLIAAVIRGLTGFGFAAIAVVGMAMLGPLNEAVPIVLSLEVASSLMLLRGALPHTDYPQLRRLLIAAALGVPCGIWLLTGLNSDWLNTGVYVLVGLLALLGLARITLPMGKGQLGGWIVGGCSGALIAAFSIGGPLVVAWLSHSGLKAVALRATLILFFFVVDLAALIGLGLAHAIPDKTAEHVLYLIPALLAGLWAGQQLFVRIRAEHAARFTQWLLLALAGFGLLGRAWS
;
A
#
# COMPACT_ATOMS: atom_id res chain seq x y z
N MET A 1 14.72 -70.82 50.40
CA MET A 1 15.05 -70.38 51.78
C MET A 1 15.16 -68.84 51.74
N GLU A 2 14.24 -68.24 52.47
CA GLU A 2 13.96 -66.86 52.86
C GLU A 2 15.20 -66.08 53.33
N PRO A 3 15.08 -64.79 53.65
CA PRO A 3 13.88 -63.87 53.62
C PRO A 3 14.10 -62.43 53.10
N ALA A 4 12.95 -61.83 52.98
CA ALA A 4 12.71 -60.41 52.74
C ALA A 4 13.32 -59.45 53.78
N ARG A 5 13.75 -58.25 53.29
CA ARG A 5 13.80 -57.03 54.12
C ARG A 5 13.07 -55.89 53.39
N ARG A 6 11.93 -55.47 53.93
CA ARG A 6 11.21 -54.23 53.68
C ARG A 6 12.08 -53.06 54.17
N THR A 7 12.29 -52.09 53.29
CA THR A 7 12.67 -50.73 53.71
C THR A 7 11.55 -49.77 53.32
N ALA A 8 10.95 -49.18 54.34
CA ALA A 8 9.90 -48.18 54.23
C ALA A 8 10.46 -46.89 53.67
N ALA A 9 9.86 -46.45 52.56
CA ALA A 9 10.13 -45.12 52.01
C ALA A 9 9.32 -44.06 52.77
N LEU A 10 10.01 -43.13 53.37
CA LEU A 10 9.49 -41.94 54.03
C LEU A 10 8.87 -41.02 52.94
N ARG A 11 7.60 -40.71 53.11
CA ARG A 11 6.91 -39.63 52.32
C ARG A 11 7.47 -38.27 52.79
N PRO A 12 7.81 -37.38 51.87
CA PRO A 12 8.00 -35.99 52.23
C PRO A 12 6.63 -35.31 52.42
N GLU A 13 6.49 -34.60 53.53
CA GLU A 13 5.34 -33.76 53.90
C GLU A 13 5.10 -32.66 52.86
N ARG A 14 3.83 -32.51 52.46
CA ARG A 14 3.38 -31.39 51.64
C ARG A 14 3.27 -30.15 52.53
N GLY A 15 4.15 -29.18 52.31
CA GLY A 15 4.00 -27.83 52.81
C GLY A 15 2.72 -27.12 52.29
N PRO A 16 2.19 -26.14 53.01
CA PRO A 16 0.94 -25.48 52.69
C PRO A 16 1.04 -24.73 51.33
N LYS A 17 0.14 -25.04 50.41
CA LYS A 17 -0.05 -24.29 49.17
C LYS A 17 -0.63 -22.93 49.52
N ASN A 18 0.19 -21.90 49.52
CA ASN A 18 -0.27 -20.51 49.47
C ASN A 18 -0.99 -20.28 48.12
N HIS A 19 -2.32 -20.36 48.17
CA HIS A 19 -3.23 -19.81 47.14
C HIS A 19 -3.25 -18.30 47.27
N LEU A 20 -2.20 -17.64 46.74
CA LEU A 20 -2.33 -16.23 46.33
C LEU A 20 -3.00 -16.25 44.98
N ALA A 21 -4.30 -15.97 44.91
CA ALA A 21 -5.04 -15.65 43.72
C ALA A 21 -4.31 -14.51 43.00
N PRO A 22 -4.17 -14.56 41.67
CA PRO A 22 -3.70 -13.41 40.90
C PRO A 22 -4.72 -12.30 41.11
N LEU A 23 -4.29 -11.19 41.68
CA LEU A 23 -5.07 -9.96 41.70
C LEU A 23 -5.34 -9.57 40.25
N ASP A 24 -6.59 -9.68 39.84
CA ASP A 24 -7.10 -9.09 38.59
C ASP A 24 -6.76 -7.59 38.62
N HIS A 25 -5.74 -7.23 37.86
CA HIS A 25 -5.49 -5.83 37.53
C HIS A 25 -6.64 -5.36 36.62
N PRO A 26 -7.36 -4.31 37.00
CA PRO A 26 -8.41 -3.76 36.16
C PRO A 26 -7.79 -3.23 34.86
N SER A 27 -8.45 -3.64 33.78
CA SER A 27 -8.29 -3.21 32.40
C SER A 27 -7.47 -1.93 32.22
N GLY A 28 -6.25 -2.12 31.69
CA GLY A 28 -5.32 -1.05 31.45
C GLY A 28 -5.90 -0.01 30.48
N SER A 29 -5.83 1.23 30.90
CA SER A 29 -5.85 2.38 30.04
C SER A 29 -4.92 2.10 28.86
N LYS A 30 -5.47 2.13 27.63
CA LYS A 30 -4.69 2.00 26.38
C LYS A 30 -3.73 3.19 26.32
N THR A 31 -2.56 3.05 26.88
CA THR A 31 -1.52 4.07 26.77
C THR A 31 -1.11 4.18 25.31
N PRO A 32 -0.82 5.38 24.80
CA PRO A 32 -0.38 5.59 23.42
C PRO A 32 0.78 4.66 23.04
N ARG A 33 1.59 4.28 24.00
CA ARG A 33 2.76 3.39 23.82
C ARG A 33 2.36 1.94 23.52
N SER A 34 1.30 1.40 24.12
CA SER A 34 0.82 0.04 23.81
C SER A 34 0.17 -0.05 22.42
N VAL A 35 -0.40 1.05 21.96
CA VAL A 35 -0.95 1.19 20.60
C VAL A 35 0.19 1.25 19.58
N LEU A 36 1.21 2.07 19.84
CA LEU A 36 2.40 2.19 18.99
C LEU A 36 3.12 0.85 18.82
N ILE A 37 3.30 0.09 19.89
CA ILE A 37 3.94 -1.24 19.85
C ILE A 37 3.13 -2.21 18.99
N LYS A 38 1.80 -2.25 19.14
CA LYS A 38 0.92 -3.13 18.37
C LYS A 38 0.93 -2.83 16.87
N VAL A 39 0.99 -1.55 16.50
CA VAL A 39 1.03 -1.13 15.09
C VAL A 39 2.40 -1.42 14.48
N ALA A 40 3.43 -1.35 15.28
CA ALA A 40 4.81 -1.58 14.85
C ALA A 40 5.17 -3.06 14.69
N GLU A 41 4.60 -3.95 15.51
CA GLU A 41 4.72 -5.40 15.36
C GLU A 41 4.12 -5.93 14.05
N PHE A 42 3.23 -5.14 13.44
CA PHE A 42 2.48 -5.56 12.28
C PHE A 42 3.14 -5.26 10.93
N CYS A 43 3.90 -4.20 10.80
CA CYS A 43 4.56 -3.88 9.52
C CYS A 43 5.65 -4.89 9.14
N GLY A 44 5.56 -6.16 9.62
CA GLY A 44 6.54 -7.21 9.31
C GLY A 44 7.97 -6.68 9.43
N GLY A 45 8.16 -5.74 10.39
CA GLY A 45 9.27 -4.83 10.44
C GLY A 45 10.59 -5.57 10.30
N ARG A 46 11.53 -4.95 9.63
CA ARG A 46 12.90 -5.43 9.64
C ARG A 46 13.27 -5.75 11.08
N PRO A 47 13.74 -6.97 11.39
CA PRO A 47 14.08 -7.37 12.75
C PRO A 47 15.13 -6.46 13.40
N ASP A 48 15.86 -5.70 12.55
CA ASP A 48 16.92 -4.78 12.94
C ASP A 48 16.41 -3.41 13.43
N LEU A 49 15.13 -3.07 13.20
CA LEU A 49 14.57 -1.76 13.54
C LEU A 49 13.61 -1.89 14.74
N SER A 50 13.67 -0.90 15.63
CA SER A 50 12.69 -0.85 16.72
C SER A 50 11.27 -0.68 16.15
N PRO A 51 10.26 -1.31 16.78
CA PRO A 51 8.86 -1.18 16.36
C PRO A 51 8.38 0.28 16.21
N GLU A 52 8.83 1.15 17.10
CA GLU A 52 8.48 2.58 17.08
C GLU A 52 9.04 3.27 15.82
N LEU A 53 10.25 2.92 15.41
CA LEU A 53 10.89 3.48 14.22
C LEU A 53 10.18 3.02 12.94
N ASN A 54 9.79 1.73 12.85
CA ASN A 54 9.01 1.22 11.72
C ASN A 54 7.68 1.95 11.56
N PHE A 55 6.98 2.19 12.65
CA PHE A 55 5.73 2.96 12.64
C PHE A 55 5.96 4.39 12.16
N ILE A 56 6.95 5.10 12.71
CA ILE A 56 7.28 6.48 12.31
C ILE A 56 7.63 6.53 10.82
N LEU A 57 8.44 5.60 10.33
CA LEU A 57 8.81 5.53 8.91
C LEU A 57 7.58 5.30 8.02
N THR A 58 6.66 4.42 8.43
CA THR A 58 5.41 4.18 7.70
C THR A 58 4.53 5.43 7.66
N VAL A 59 4.36 6.12 8.79
CA VAL A 59 3.58 7.38 8.87
C VAL A 59 4.19 8.46 7.99
N VAL A 60 5.51 8.63 8.03
CA VAL A 60 6.23 9.60 7.19
C VAL A 60 6.09 9.25 5.71
N CYS A 61 6.22 7.97 5.36
CA CYS A 61 6.04 7.50 3.99
C CYS A 61 4.63 7.79 3.47
N VAL A 62 3.59 7.46 4.24
CA VAL A 62 2.20 7.75 3.90
C VAL A 62 1.93 9.25 3.79
N LEU A 63 2.49 10.06 4.70
CA LEU A 63 2.37 11.51 4.66
C LEU A 63 2.96 12.09 3.36
N ILE A 64 4.19 11.72 3.01
CA ILE A 64 4.85 12.15 1.76
C ILE A 64 4.04 11.70 0.53
N ALA A 65 3.64 10.43 0.50
CA ALA A 65 2.82 9.89 -0.57
C ALA A 65 1.49 10.67 -0.73
N ALA A 66 0.84 11.01 0.38
CA ALA A 66 -0.41 11.76 0.39
C ALA A 66 -0.24 13.22 -0.09
N VAL A 67 0.87 13.88 0.27
CA VAL A 67 1.21 15.21 -0.26
C VAL A 67 1.35 15.16 -1.77
N ILE A 68 2.08 14.18 -2.29
CA ILE A 68 2.27 14.02 -3.75
C ILE A 68 0.94 13.74 -4.46
N ARG A 69 0.09 12.89 -3.89
CA ARG A 69 -1.24 12.65 -4.44
C ARG A 69 -2.12 13.90 -4.43
N GLY A 70 -2.13 14.63 -3.33
CA GLY A 70 -2.86 15.91 -3.24
C GLY A 70 -2.42 16.90 -4.31
N LEU A 71 -1.12 16.91 -4.63
CA LEU A 71 -0.51 17.78 -5.61
C LEU A 71 -0.78 17.31 -7.06
N THR A 72 -0.58 16.04 -7.37
CA THR A 72 -0.62 15.51 -8.75
C THR A 72 -1.93 14.81 -9.11
N GLY A 73 -2.68 14.34 -8.12
CA GLY A 73 -3.87 13.52 -8.30
C GLY A 73 -3.56 12.01 -8.45
N PHE A 74 -2.28 11.59 -8.46
CA PHE A 74 -1.84 10.20 -8.56
C PHE A 74 -0.49 10.02 -7.82
N GLY A 75 0.03 8.79 -7.79
CA GLY A 75 1.38 8.50 -7.27
C GLY A 75 1.46 8.17 -5.78
N PHE A 76 0.37 8.26 -5.02
CA PHE A 76 0.34 7.83 -3.62
C PHE A 76 0.77 6.37 -3.47
N ALA A 77 0.08 5.47 -4.19
CA ALA A 77 0.30 4.04 -4.06
C ALA A 77 1.73 3.63 -4.39
N ALA A 78 2.31 4.18 -5.46
CA ALA A 78 3.66 3.85 -5.85
C ALA A 78 4.70 4.18 -4.77
N ILE A 79 4.54 5.31 -4.09
CA ILE A 79 5.45 5.73 -3.00
C ILE A 79 5.14 4.93 -1.73
N ALA A 80 3.86 4.82 -1.36
CA ALA A 80 3.44 4.14 -0.16
C ALA A 80 3.79 2.65 -0.20
N VAL A 81 3.51 1.96 -1.32
CA VAL A 81 3.77 0.53 -1.44
C VAL A 81 5.27 0.21 -1.47
N VAL A 82 6.07 1.02 -2.18
CA VAL A 82 7.53 0.82 -2.18
C VAL A 82 8.13 1.07 -0.80
N GLY A 83 7.70 2.15 -0.13
CA GLY A 83 8.15 2.43 1.23
C GLY A 83 7.74 1.34 2.21
N MET A 84 6.51 0.85 2.16
CA MET A 84 6.05 -0.25 3.01
C MET A 84 6.70 -1.60 2.66
N ALA A 85 6.97 -1.88 1.37
CA ALA A 85 7.69 -3.07 0.95
C ALA A 85 9.15 -3.11 1.44
N MET A 86 9.74 -1.96 1.78
CA MET A 86 11.05 -1.90 2.45
C MET A 86 10.97 -2.26 3.93
N LEU A 87 9.80 -2.13 4.53
CA LEU A 87 9.56 -2.37 5.95
C LEU A 87 8.93 -3.74 6.21
N GLY A 88 8.21 -4.33 5.23
CA GLY A 88 7.51 -5.59 5.41
C GLY A 88 7.10 -6.27 4.11
N PRO A 89 6.33 -7.37 4.20
CA PRO A 89 5.90 -8.14 3.05
C PRO A 89 4.82 -7.40 2.24
N LEU A 90 4.92 -7.49 0.91
CA LEU A 90 4.06 -6.75 -0.01
C LEU A 90 2.58 -7.18 0.06
N ASN A 91 2.31 -8.45 0.30
CA ASN A 91 0.95 -8.98 0.44
C ASN A 91 0.19 -8.37 1.62
N GLU A 92 0.88 -7.85 2.63
CA GLU A 92 0.28 -7.09 3.72
C GLU A 92 0.18 -5.59 3.40
N ALA A 93 1.17 -5.04 2.71
CA ALA A 93 1.20 -3.62 2.34
C ALA A 93 0.12 -3.26 1.33
N VAL A 94 -0.13 -4.11 0.31
CA VAL A 94 -1.07 -3.82 -0.78
C VAL A 94 -2.49 -3.57 -0.29
N PRO A 95 -3.13 -4.40 0.57
CA PRO A 95 -4.48 -4.12 1.08
C PRO A 95 -4.58 -2.81 1.87
N ILE A 96 -3.53 -2.46 2.64
CA ILE A 96 -3.47 -1.20 3.39
C ILE A 96 -3.42 -0.02 2.42
N VAL A 97 -2.51 -0.07 1.43
CA VAL A 97 -2.33 1.00 0.45
C VAL A 97 -3.58 1.17 -0.40
N LEU A 98 -4.21 0.09 -0.88
CA LEU A 98 -5.49 0.16 -1.61
C LEU A 98 -6.60 0.80 -0.77
N SER A 99 -6.69 0.46 0.52
CA SER A 99 -7.69 1.05 1.41
C SER A 99 -7.47 2.56 1.59
N LEU A 100 -6.22 3.00 1.74
CA LEU A 100 -5.86 4.42 1.82
C LEU A 100 -6.09 5.14 0.48
N GLU A 101 -5.84 4.47 -0.65
CA GLU A 101 -6.15 4.98 -2.00
C GLU A 101 -7.65 5.20 -2.18
N VAL A 102 -8.48 4.25 -1.80
CA VAL A 102 -9.95 4.39 -1.82
C VAL A 102 -10.38 5.56 -0.94
N ALA A 103 -9.86 5.66 0.29
CA ALA A 103 -10.18 6.76 1.21
C ALA A 103 -9.76 8.12 0.63
N SER A 104 -8.55 8.23 0.07
CA SER A 104 -8.04 9.44 -0.55
C SER A 104 -8.85 9.85 -1.79
N SER A 105 -9.23 8.87 -2.62
CA SER A 105 -10.04 9.09 -3.82
C SER A 105 -11.43 9.54 -3.46
N LEU A 106 -12.05 8.96 -2.43
CA LEU A 106 -13.38 9.35 -1.94
C LEU A 106 -13.43 10.82 -1.52
N MET A 107 -12.37 11.32 -0.88
CA MET A 107 -12.26 12.73 -0.50
C MET A 107 -12.16 13.67 -1.71
N LEU A 108 -11.47 13.25 -2.77
CA LEU A 108 -11.26 14.03 -3.98
C LEU A 108 -12.41 13.90 -4.97
N LEU A 109 -13.30 12.91 -4.79
CA LEU A 109 -14.32 12.48 -5.74
C LEU A 109 -15.28 13.59 -6.11
N ARG A 110 -15.80 14.34 -5.12
CA ARG A 110 -16.79 15.41 -5.35
C ARG A 110 -16.25 16.48 -6.30
N GLY A 111 -14.97 16.82 -6.20
CA GLY A 111 -14.32 17.79 -7.08
C GLY A 111 -13.96 17.23 -8.45
N ALA A 112 -13.84 15.91 -8.58
CA ALA A 112 -13.46 15.25 -9.82
C ALA A 112 -14.66 14.97 -10.75
N LEU A 113 -15.80 14.55 -10.22
CA LEU A 113 -16.97 14.14 -10.99
C LEU A 113 -17.37 15.10 -12.14
N PRO A 114 -17.43 16.44 -11.94
CA PRO A 114 -17.89 17.36 -12.99
C PRO A 114 -16.90 17.49 -14.17
N HIS A 115 -15.63 17.12 -13.95
CA HIS A 115 -14.56 17.35 -14.92
C HIS A 115 -14.05 16.06 -15.57
N THR A 116 -14.65 14.92 -15.24
CA THR A 116 -14.25 13.58 -15.69
C THR A 116 -14.62 13.35 -17.16
N ASP A 117 -13.67 12.81 -17.95
CA ASP A 117 -13.95 12.29 -19.29
C ASP A 117 -14.50 10.86 -19.22
N TYR A 118 -15.83 10.75 -19.17
CA TYR A 118 -16.53 9.47 -19.02
C TYR A 118 -16.33 8.48 -20.16
N PRO A 119 -16.25 8.88 -21.44
CA PRO A 119 -15.96 7.95 -22.54
C PRO A 119 -14.62 7.24 -22.42
N GLN A 120 -13.56 7.96 -22.04
CA GLN A 120 -12.24 7.38 -21.82
C GLN A 120 -12.22 6.52 -20.55
N LEU A 121 -12.80 7.04 -19.46
CA LEU A 121 -12.93 6.32 -18.20
C LEU A 121 -13.60 4.96 -18.37
N ARG A 122 -14.75 4.91 -19.06
CA ARG A 122 -15.50 3.66 -19.24
C ARG A 122 -14.67 2.58 -19.93
N ARG A 123 -13.90 2.94 -20.96
CA ARG A 123 -13.01 1.99 -21.66
C ARG A 123 -11.94 1.43 -20.73
N LEU A 124 -11.28 2.31 -19.98
CA LEU A 124 -10.26 1.93 -19.03
C LEU A 124 -10.83 1.02 -17.93
N LEU A 125 -12.02 1.33 -17.39
CA LEU A 125 -12.64 0.56 -16.32
C LEU A 125 -13.05 -0.85 -16.77
N ILE A 126 -13.66 -0.99 -17.97
CA ILE A 126 -14.03 -2.30 -18.49
C ILE A 126 -12.78 -3.16 -18.69
N ALA A 127 -11.72 -2.59 -19.25
CA ALA A 127 -10.46 -3.29 -19.43
C ALA A 127 -9.79 -3.64 -18.10
N ALA A 128 -9.79 -2.72 -17.13
CA ALA A 128 -9.24 -2.94 -15.80
C ALA A 128 -9.98 -4.05 -15.04
N ALA A 129 -11.31 -4.16 -15.20
CA ALA A 129 -12.11 -5.22 -14.60
C ALA A 129 -11.66 -6.63 -15.04
N LEU A 130 -11.11 -6.76 -16.26
CA LEU A 130 -10.50 -8.00 -16.74
C LEU A 130 -9.08 -8.21 -16.18
N GLY A 131 -8.36 -7.14 -15.91
CA GLY A 131 -7.00 -7.19 -15.36
C GLY A 131 -6.95 -7.48 -13.86
N VAL A 132 -7.90 -6.94 -13.08
CA VAL A 132 -7.92 -7.09 -11.62
C VAL A 132 -7.84 -8.55 -11.15
N PRO A 133 -8.60 -9.52 -11.69
CA PRO A 133 -8.49 -10.91 -11.27
C PRO A 133 -7.09 -11.50 -11.51
N CYS A 134 -6.43 -11.15 -12.62
CA CYS A 134 -5.05 -11.57 -12.90
C CYS A 134 -4.07 -11.00 -11.85
N GLY A 135 -4.25 -9.75 -11.45
CA GLY A 135 -3.43 -9.11 -10.42
C GLY A 135 -3.63 -9.74 -9.05
N ILE A 136 -4.86 -10.06 -8.67
CA ILE A 136 -5.17 -10.77 -7.42
C ILE A 136 -4.50 -12.15 -7.40
N TRP A 137 -4.63 -12.90 -8.50
CA TRP A 137 -3.98 -14.20 -8.63
C TRP A 137 -2.44 -14.09 -8.49
N LEU A 138 -1.84 -13.05 -9.06
CA LEU A 138 -0.41 -12.79 -8.95
C LEU A 138 -0.01 -12.49 -7.49
N LEU A 139 -0.75 -11.62 -6.80
CA LEU A 139 -0.49 -11.24 -5.40
C LEU A 139 -0.63 -12.41 -4.44
N THR A 140 -1.62 -13.27 -4.66
CA THR A 140 -1.91 -14.41 -3.76
C THR A 140 -1.10 -15.66 -4.10
N GLY A 141 -0.63 -15.80 -5.34
CA GLY A 141 0.07 -16.99 -5.83
C GLY A 141 1.59 -16.93 -5.75
N LEU A 142 2.18 -15.74 -5.62
CA LEU A 142 3.64 -15.58 -5.55
C LEU A 142 4.12 -15.39 -4.11
N ASN A 143 5.35 -15.84 -3.86
CA ASN A 143 6.04 -15.59 -2.60
C ASN A 143 6.34 -14.10 -2.41
N SER A 144 6.28 -13.61 -1.17
CA SER A 144 6.53 -12.19 -0.83
C SER A 144 7.87 -11.67 -1.35
N ASP A 145 8.89 -12.51 -1.45
CA ASP A 145 10.21 -12.14 -1.97
C ASP A 145 10.18 -11.76 -3.45
N TRP A 146 9.49 -12.55 -4.27
CA TRP A 146 9.31 -12.25 -5.68
C TRP A 146 8.44 -11.01 -5.89
N LEU A 147 7.39 -10.87 -5.07
CA LEU A 147 6.52 -9.69 -5.10
C LEU A 147 7.28 -8.41 -4.74
N ASN A 148 8.06 -8.43 -3.65
CA ASN A 148 8.86 -7.28 -3.23
C ASN A 148 9.91 -6.90 -4.28
N THR A 149 10.58 -7.89 -4.88
CA THR A 149 11.53 -7.62 -5.97
C THR A 149 10.82 -7.07 -7.20
N GLY A 150 9.68 -7.67 -7.55
CA GLY A 150 8.84 -7.25 -8.67
C GLY A 150 8.38 -5.81 -8.56
N VAL A 151 7.97 -5.35 -7.37
CA VAL A 151 7.54 -3.96 -7.17
C VAL A 151 8.68 -2.97 -7.36
N TYR A 152 9.87 -3.26 -6.85
CA TYR A 152 11.03 -2.37 -7.04
C TYR A 152 11.45 -2.26 -8.50
N VAL A 153 11.53 -3.40 -9.21
CA VAL A 153 11.86 -3.43 -10.64
C VAL A 153 10.80 -2.68 -11.45
N LEU A 154 9.53 -2.94 -11.18
CA LEU A 154 8.41 -2.29 -11.88
C LEU A 154 8.43 -0.78 -11.67
N VAL A 155 8.55 -0.31 -10.43
CA VAL A 155 8.57 1.12 -10.11
C VAL A 155 9.80 1.79 -10.69
N GLY A 156 10.97 1.17 -10.58
CA GLY A 156 12.21 1.67 -11.20
C GLY A 156 12.07 1.82 -12.71
N LEU A 157 11.51 0.81 -13.38
CA LEU A 157 11.26 0.85 -14.82
C LEU A 157 10.28 1.96 -15.19
N LEU A 158 9.14 2.06 -14.49
CA LEU A 158 8.13 3.10 -14.75
C LEU A 158 8.68 4.51 -14.48
N ALA A 159 9.50 4.68 -13.45
CA ALA A 159 10.15 5.94 -13.15
C ALA A 159 11.16 6.34 -14.24
N LEU A 160 11.98 5.39 -14.71
CA LEU A 160 12.92 5.60 -15.81
C LEU A 160 12.21 5.96 -17.13
N LEU A 161 11.14 5.25 -17.48
CA LEU A 161 10.32 5.56 -18.65
C LEU A 161 9.72 6.96 -18.58
N GLY A 162 9.25 7.35 -17.38
CA GLY A 162 8.71 8.68 -17.13
C GLY A 162 9.77 9.78 -17.22
N LEU A 163 10.97 9.58 -16.68
CA LEU A 163 12.09 10.53 -16.76
C LEU A 163 12.62 10.66 -18.18
N ALA A 164 12.74 9.55 -18.89
CA ALA A 164 13.19 9.53 -20.30
C ALA A 164 12.15 10.12 -21.27
N ARG A 165 10.96 10.49 -20.77
CA ARG A 165 9.83 10.97 -21.58
C ARG A 165 9.52 10.04 -22.75
N ILE A 166 9.80 8.75 -22.61
CA ILE A 166 9.51 7.75 -23.62
C ILE A 166 7.99 7.63 -23.69
N THR A 167 7.46 8.11 -24.79
CA THR A 167 6.06 7.89 -25.12
C THR A 167 5.95 6.45 -25.60
N LEU A 168 5.34 5.60 -24.74
CA LEU A 168 5.05 4.25 -25.18
C LEU A 168 4.19 4.33 -26.45
N PRO A 169 4.54 3.61 -27.54
CA PRO A 169 3.80 3.62 -28.79
C PRO A 169 2.46 2.88 -28.66
N MET A 170 1.77 3.09 -27.53
CA MET A 170 0.42 2.61 -27.34
C MET A 170 -0.48 3.48 -28.22
N GLY A 171 -0.89 2.93 -29.37
CA GLY A 171 -1.63 3.64 -30.41
C GLY A 171 -2.70 4.55 -29.84
N LYS A 172 -2.83 5.74 -30.45
CA LYS A 172 -3.89 6.73 -30.14
C LYS A 172 -5.32 6.17 -30.34
N GLY A 173 -5.43 4.89 -30.74
CA GLY A 173 -6.67 4.20 -31.03
C GLY A 173 -7.35 3.58 -29.79
N GLN A 174 -8.54 3.07 -30.01
CA GLN A 174 -9.34 2.40 -29.01
C GLN A 174 -8.63 1.20 -28.36
N LEU A 175 -7.79 0.48 -29.10
CA LEU A 175 -7.04 -0.68 -28.64
C LEU A 175 -6.03 -0.33 -27.55
N GLY A 176 -5.37 0.85 -27.63
CA GLY A 176 -4.44 1.32 -26.61
C GLY A 176 -5.12 1.46 -25.23
N GLY A 177 -6.33 1.99 -25.19
CA GLY A 177 -7.10 2.11 -23.94
C GLY A 177 -7.45 0.75 -23.29
N TRP A 178 -7.74 -0.27 -24.10
CA TRP A 178 -8.00 -1.63 -23.60
C TRP A 178 -6.75 -2.27 -22.99
N ILE A 179 -5.61 -2.17 -23.68
CA ILE A 179 -4.34 -2.71 -23.17
C ILE A 179 -3.93 -1.99 -21.90
N VAL A 180 -3.95 -0.65 -21.89
CA VAL A 180 -3.56 0.15 -20.73
C VAL A 180 -4.48 -0.12 -19.55
N GLY A 181 -5.79 -0.14 -19.75
CA GLY A 181 -6.75 -0.44 -18.69
C GLY A 181 -6.54 -1.82 -18.09
N GLY A 182 -6.39 -2.86 -18.93
CA GLY A 182 -6.16 -4.24 -18.47
C GLY A 182 -4.86 -4.39 -17.70
N CYS A 183 -3.74 -3.91 -18.27
CA CYS A 183 -2.45 -3.93 -17.60
C CYS A 183 -2.48 -3.14 -16.28
N SER A 184 -3.10 -1.93 -16.28
CA SER A 184 -3.18 -1.12 -15.07
C SER A 184 -4.04 -1.78 -14.00
N GLY A 185 -5.16 -2.41 -14.37
CA GLY A 185 -5.98 -3.16 -13.43
C GLY A 185 -5.22 -4.31 -12.76
N ALA A 186 -4.46 -5.08 -13.55
CA ALA A 186 -3.61 -6.15 -13.02
C ALA A 186 -2.51 -5.61 -12.09
N LEU A 187 -1.82 -4.54 -12.50
CA LEU A 187 -0.76 -3.92 -11.69
C LEU A 187 -1.29 -3.25 -10.41
N ILE A 188 -2.48 -2.66 -10.46
CA ILE A 188 -3.12 -2.10 -9.26
C ILE A 188 -3.44 -3.21 -8.27
N ALA A 189 -4.06 -4.30 -8.71
CA ALA A 189 -4.44 -5.39 -7.82
C ALA A 189 -3.23 -6.16 -7.26
N ALA A 190 -2.14 -6.29 -8.03
CA ALA A 190 -0.93 -7.00 -7.60
C ALA A 190 0.02 -6.14 -6.75
N PHE A 191 0.17 -4.87 -7.11
CA PHE A 191 1.23 -4.00 -6.58
C PHE A 191 0.72 -2.62 -6.12
N SER A 192 -0.57 -2.32 -6.22
CA SER A 192 -1.16 -0.99 -6.08
C SER A 192 -0.58 0.05 -7.06
N ILE A 193 0.06 -0.33 -8.17
CA ILE A 193 0.79 0.55 -9.07
C ILE A 193 0.26 0.43 -10.50
N GLY A 194 -0.70 1.25 -10.87
CA GLY A 194 -1.21 1.33 -12.25
C GLY A 194 -1.16 2.73 -12.85
N GLY A 195 -0.88 3.71 -11.98
CA GLY A 195 -0.96 5.13 -12.31
C GLY A 195 -0.14 5.58 -13.52
N PRO A 196 1.15 5.32 -13.58
CA PRO A 196 2.01 5.81 -14.64
C PRO A 196 1.57 5.39 -16.06
N LEU A 197 1.02 4.19 -16.22
CA LEU A 197 0.53 3.72 -17.53
C LEU A 197 -0.71 4.50 -17.98
N VAL A 198 -1.68 4.67 -17.07
CA VAL A 198 -2.92 5.42 -17.38
C VAL A 198 -2.60 6.89 -17.63
N VAL A 199 -1.72 7.48 -16.82
CA VAL A 199 -1.27 8.88 -17.01
C VAL A 199 -0.60 9.05 -18.36
N ALA A 200 0.34 8.16 -18.72
CA ALA A 200 1.02 8.21 -19.99
C ALA A 200 0.03 8.16 -21.17
N TRP A 201 -0.94 7.26 -21.12
CA TRP A 201 -1.94 7.12 -22.18
C TRP A 201 -2.90 8.31 -22.25
N LEU A 202 -3.48 8.74 -21.11
CA LEU A 202 -4.40 9.87 -21.04
C LEU A 202 -3.73 11.20 -21.43
N SER A 203 -2.44 11.37 -21.15
CA SER A 203 -1.69 12.57 -21.56
C SER A 203 -1.62 12.73 -23.08
N HIS A 204 -1.66 11.61 -23.83
CA HIS A 204 -1.68 11.63 -25.30
C HIS A 204 -3.08 11.82 -25.89
N SER A 205 -4.11 11.74 -25.07
CA SER A 205 -5.52 11.91 -25.50
C SER A 205 -5.95 13.36 -25.69
N GLY A 206 -5.05 14.33 -25.43
CA GLY A 206 -5.34 15.77 -25.58
C GLY A 206 -6.23 16.36 -24.49
N LEU A 207 -6.45 15.64 -23.39
CA LEU A 207 -7.24 16.11 -22.26
C LEU A 207 -6.56 17.30 -21.55
N LYS A 208 -7.37 18.28 -21.15
CA LYS A 208 -6.90 19.35 -20.26
C LYS A 208 -6.47 18.75 -18.91
N ALA A 209 -5.46 19.34 -18.26
CA ALA A 209 -4.90 18.85 -17.00
C ALA A 209 -5.96 18.58 -15.91
N VAL A 210 -7.00 19.41 -15.84
CA VAL A 210 -8.10 19.24 -14.88
C VAL A 210 -8.91 17.98 -15.19
N ALA A 211 -9.26 17.75 -16.47
CA ALA A 211 -10.02 16.57 -16.90
C ALA A 211 -9.18 15.29 -16.74
N LEU A 212 -7.89 15.34 -17.07
CA LEU A 212 -6.97 14.24 -16.87
C LEU A 212 -6.92 13.83 -15.39
N ARG A 213 -6.67 14.79 -14.49
CA ARG A 213 -6.63 14.55 -13.04
C ARG A 213 -7.96 13.98 -12.52
N ALA A 214 -9.08 14.54 -12.96
CA ALA A 214 -10.41 14.10 -12.57
C ALA A 214 -10.70 12.65 -13.01
N THR A 215 -10.35 12.32 -14.26
CA THR A 215 -10.51 10.96 -14.81
C THR A 215 -9.64 9.95 -14.07
N LEU A 216 -8.40 10.32 -13.70
CA LEU A 216 -7.52 9.48 -12.91
C LEU A 216 -8.08 9.20 -11.51
N ILE A 217 -8.58 10.22 -10.81
CA ILE A 217 -9.16 10.06 -9.46
C ILE A 217 -10.31 9.05 -9.49
N LEU A 218 -11.21 9.20 -10.46
CA LEU A 218 -12.37 8.30 -10.58
C LEU A 218 -11.95 6.90 -11.04
N PHE A 219 -10.97 6.78 -11.93
CA PHE A 219 -10.42 5.51 -12.36
C PHE A 219 -9.83 4.75 -11.17
N PHE A 220 -8.95 5.39 -10.38
CA PHE A 220 -8.36 4.77 -9.20
C PHE A 220 -9.40 4.39 -8.17
N PHE A 221 -10.34 5.29 -7.86
CA PHE A 221 -11.42 4.98 -6.92
C PHE A 221 -12.13 3.67 -7.26
N VAL A 222 -12.52 3.49 -8.52
CA VAL A 222 -13.27 2.30 -8.95
C VAL A 222 -12.39 1.05 -8.99
N VAL A 223 -11.17 1.17 -9.52
CA VAL A 223 -10.28 0.00 -9.69
C VAL A 223 -9.70 -0.46 -8.35
N ASP A 224 -9.29 0.48 -7.48
CA ASP A 224 -8.79 0.16 -6.15
C ASP A 224 -9.87 -0.47 -5.28
N LEU A 225 -11.11 0.05 -5.36
CA LEU A 225 -12.26 -0.54 -4.68
C LEU A 225 -12.56 -1.95 -5.20
N ALA A 226 -12.53 -2.15 -6.51
CA ALA A 226 -12.73 -3.46 -7.11
C ALA A 226 -11.61 -4.45 -6.71
N ALA A 227 -10.36 -4.01 -6.68
CA ALA A 227 -9.23 -4.80 -6.22
C ALA A 227 -9.37 -5.18 -4.74
N LEU A 228 -9.75 -4.23 -3.89
CA LEU A 228 -9.96 -4.45 -2.45
C LEU A 228 -11.11 -5.44 -2.20
N ILE A 229 -12.22 -5.29 -2.90
CA ILE A 229 -13.34 -6.26 -2.84
C ILE A 229 -12.88 -7.64 -3.31
N GLY A 230 -12.15 -7.71 -4.42
CA GLY A 230 -11.62 -8.97 -4.94
C GLY A 230 -10.66 -9.66 -3.97
N LEU A 231 -9.75 -8.93 -3.32
CA LEU A 231 -8.88 -9.45 -2.27
C LEU A 231 -9.67 -9.93 -1.05
N GLY A 232 -10.74 -9.21 -0.68
CA GLY A 232 -11.64 -9.63 0.40
C GLY A 232 -12.34 -10.96 0.08
N LEU A 233 -12.83 -11.12 -1.14
CA LEU A 233 -13.46 -12.37 -1.61
C LEU A 233 -12.45 -13.52 -1.69
N ALA A 234 -11.19 -13.23 -1.98
CA ALA A 234 -10.10 -14.19 -1.97
C ALA A 234 -9.55 -14.51 -0.56
N HIS A 235 -10.13 -13.90 0.51
CA HIS A 235 -9.63 -14.02 1.89
C HIS A 235 -8.15 -13.62 2.04
N ALA A 236 -7.69 -12.70 1.20
CA ALA A 236 -6.29 -12.25 1.13
C ALA A 236 -6.04 -10.94 1.89
N ILE A 237 -7.02 -10.43 2.63
CA ILE A 237 -6.87 -9.24 3.48
C ILE A 237 -6.54 -9.68 4.89
N PRO A 238 -5.37 -9.31 5.45
CA PRO A 238 -5.02 -9.59 6.84
C PRO A 238 -5.99 -8.94 7.83
N ASP A 239 -6.31 -9.63 8.94
CA ASP A 239 -7.31 -9.19 9.93
C ASP A 239 -7.02 -7.80 10.52
N LYS A 240 -5.75 -7.45 10.66
CA LYS A 240 -5.34 -6.17 11.23
C LYS A 240 -5.31 -5.00 10.24
N THR A 241 -5.59 -5.24 8.96
CA THR A 241 -5.54 -4.20 7.91
C THR A 241 -6.39 -2.98 8.27
N ALA A 242 -7.60 -3.19 8.77
CA ALA A 242 -8.51 -2.11 9.13
C ALA A 242 -7.96 -1.24 10.28
N GLU A 243 -7.31 -1.85 11.26
CA GLU A 243 -6.68 -1.13 12.39
C GLU A 243 -5.53 -0.24 11.89
N HIS A 244 -4.69 -0.75 10.98
CA HIS A 244 -3.56 0.01 10.41
C HIS A 244 -4.03 1.17 9.56
N VAL A 245 -5.03 0.94 8.71
CA VAL A 245 -5.66 2.00 7.92
C VAL A 245 -6.15 3.11 8.82
N LEU A 246 -6.83 2.78 9.92
CA LEU A 246 -7.36 3.76 10.86
C LEU A 246 -6.24 4.63 11.47
N TYR A 247 -5.10 4.05 11.84
CA TYR A 247 -3.96 4.81 12.37
C TYR A 247 -3.25 5.67 11.32
N LEU A 248 -3.30 5.28 10.04
CA LEU A 248 -2.66 6.02 8.97
C LEU A 248 -3.57 7.10 8.35
N ILE A 249 -4.89 7.07 8.58
CA ILE A 249 -5.82 8.10 8.09
C ILE A 249 -5.41 9.52 8.47
N PRO A 250 -5.01 9.86 9.71
CA PRO A 250 -4.61 11.23 10.03
C PRO A 250 -3.43 11.73 9.19
N ALA A 251 -2.42 10.88 8.94
CA ALA A 251 -1.30 11.21 8.09
C ALA A 251 -1.73 11.40 6.62
N LEU A 252 -2.63 10.53 6.13
CA LEU A 252 -3.24 10.65 4.81
C LEU A 252 -3.96 11.98 4.65
N LEU A 253 -4.83 12.35 5.60
CA LEU A 253 -5.62 13.58 5.55
C LEU A 253 -4.75 14.83 5.57
N ALA A 254 -3.79 14.87 6.49
CA ALA A 254 -2.84 15.99 6.61
C ALA A 254 -2.02 16.15 5.32
N GLY A 255 -1.52 15.04 4.76
CA GLY A 255 -0.75 15.05 3.52
C GLY A 255 -1.58 15.48 2.31
N LEU A 256 -2.81 14.98 2.17
CA LEU A 256 -3.71 15.38 1.08
C LEU A 256 -4.03 16.88 1.15
N TRP A 257 -4.35 17.37 2.34
CA TRP A 257 -4.63 18.80 2.54
C TRP A 257 -3.42 19.65 2.17
N ALA A 258 -2.24 19.32 2.67
CA ALA A 258 -1.00 20.02 2.33
C ALA A 258 -0.71 19.99 0.83
N GLY A 259 -0.87 18.81 0.19
CA GLY A 259 -0.68 18.64 -1.24
C GLY A 259 -1.64 19.45 -2.09
N GLN A 260 -2.91 19.57 -1.69
CA GLN A 260 -3.89 20.41 -2.38
C GLN A 260 -3.54 21.90 -2.28
N GLN A 261 -3.08 22.38 -1.12
CA GLN A 261 -2.62 23.76 -0.96
C GLN A 261 -1.39 24.06 -1.84
N LEU A 262 -0.52 23.06 -1.98
CA LEU A 262 0.68 23.18 -2.80
C LEU A 262 0.37 23.20 -4.30
N PHE A 263 -0.70 22.50 -4.73
CA PHE A 263 -1.13 22.44 -6.14
C PHE A 263 -1.39 23.81 -6.74
N VAL A 264 -1.89 24.76 -5.94
CA VAL A 264 -2.14 26.15 -6.40
C VAL A 264 -0.83 26.92 -6.63
N ARG A 265 0.27 26.49 -6.02
CA ARG A 265 1.57 27.20 -6.01
C ARG A 265 2.65 26.58 -6.89
N ILE A 266 2.57 25.29 -7.17
CA ILE A 266 3.61 24.53 -7.88
C ILE A 266 3.11 24.07 -9.25
N ARG A 267 3.94 24.23 -10.28
CA ARG A 267 3.64 23.70 -11.63
C ARG A 267 3.63 22.17 -11.58
N ALA A 268 2.58 21.56 -12.13
CA ALA A 268 2.38 20.12 -12.15
C ALA A 268 3.58 19.34 -12.76
N GLU A 269 4.31 19.95 -13.70
CA GLU A 269 5.49 19.34 -14.34
C GLU A 269 6.65 19.13 -13.35
N HIS A 270 6.90 20.08 -12.44
CA HIS A 270 7.95 19.94 -11.43
C HIS A 270 7.59 18.89 -10.40
N ALA A 271 6.32 18.84 -10.01
CA ALA A 271 5.81 17.82 -9.10
C ALA A 271 5.94 16.42 -9.69
N ALA A 272 5.57 16.22 -10.95
CA ALA A 272 5.69 14.95 -11.64
C ALA A 272 7.15 14.47 -11.73
N ARG A 273 8.09 15.35 -12.09
CA ARG A 273 9.52 15.02 -12.12
C ARG A 273 10.07 14.67 -10.73
N PHE A 274 9.71 15.44 -9.72
CA PHE A 274 10.10 15.15 -8.34
C PHE A 274 9.61 13.77 -7.91
N THR A 275 8.35 13.44 -8.21
CA THR A 275 7.78 12.11 -7.93
C THR A 275 8.58 11.00 -8.61
N GLN A 276 8.96 11.17 -9.88
CA GLN A 276 9.74 10.17 -10.63
C GLN A 276 11.13 9.97 -10.04
N TRP A 277 11.83 11.04 -9.66
CA TRP A 277 13.13 10.95 -8.98
C TRP A 277 13.02 10.26 -7.61
N LEU A 278 11.98 10.59 -6.84
CA LEU A 278 11.73 9.96 -5.56
C LEU A 278 11.47 8.46 -5.71
N LEU A 279 10.64 8.08 -6.68
CA LEU A 279 10.35 6.66 -6.98
C LEU A 279 11.59 5.90 -7.42
N LEU A 280 12.43 6.52 -8.26
CA LEU A 280 13.69 5.91 -8.71
C LEU A 280 14.66 5.71 -7.53
N ALA A 281 14.77 6.70 -6.65
CA ALA A 281 15.60 6.61 -5.46
C ALA A 281 15.09 5.49 -4.52
N LEU A 282 13.79 5.46 -4.23
CA LEU A 282 13.19 4.43 -3.38
C LEU A 282 13.35 3.02 -3.97
N ALA A 283 13.10 2.86 -5.28
CA ALA A 283 13.28 1.57 -5.97
C ALA A 283 14.75 1.12 -5.93
N GLY A 284 15.69 2.05 -6.17
CA GLY A 284 17.12 1.77 -6.09
C GLY A 284 17.56 1.35 -4.69
N PHE A 285 17.14 2.06 -3.65
CA PHE A 285 17.41 1.68 -2.26
C PHE A 285 16.80 0.32 -1.90
N GLY A 286 15.57 0.03 -2.36
CA GLY A 286 14.92 -1.25 -2.13
C GLY A 286 15.69 -2.42 -2.76
N LEU A 287 16.15 -2.26 -4.02
CA LEU A 287 16.95 -3.28 -4.73
C LEU A 287 18.33 -3.46 -4.08
N LEU A 288 19.02 -2.37 -3.74
CA LEU A 288 20.33 -2.44 -3.07
C LEU A 288 20.21 -3.13 -1.71
N GLY A 289 19.19 -2.79 -0.91
CA GLY A 289 18.95 -3.43 0.38
C GLY A 289 18.74 -4.94 0.29
N ARG A 290 18.12 -5.42 -0.80
CA ARG A 290 17.95 -6.87 -1.05
C ARG A 290 19.22 -7.55 -1.60
N ALA A 291 20.06 -6.84 -2.32
CA ALA A 291 21.31 -7.41 -2.83
C ALA A 291 22.36 -7.66 -1.72
N TRP A 292 22.16 -7.03 -0.55
CA TRP A 292 23.06 -7.13 0.61
C TRP A 292 22.49 -8.00 1.75
N SER A 293 21.24 -8.44 1.69
CA SER A 293 20.61 -9.37 2.62
C SER A 293 20.60 -10.80 2.09
#